data_5aa5083757c572636b8c27798b797b66
#
_entry.id   5aa5083757c572636b8c27798b797b66
#
_cell.length_a   1.000
_cell.length_b   1.000
_cell.length_c   1.000
_cell.angle_alpha   90.00
_cell.angle_beta   90.00
_cell.angle_gamma   90.00
#
_symmetry.space_group_name_H-M   'P 1'
#
loop_
_entity.id
_entity.type
_entity.pdbx_description
1 polymer ?
#
loop_
_entity_poly.entity_id
_entity_poly.type
_entity_poly.pdbx_seq_one_letter_code
_entity_poly.pdbx_strand_id
1 'polypeptide(L)'
;MKKKPIIGISTNEIVNFNGRQISHSTGQRYVESVMKFSDVIPILIPSFLNQEDIEILISQLDGILLTGGRANIEPQHYNGEKFPDDEPIDPGRDAVVLKIIPKCIDLGIPIFGICRGIQEINVALGGTIFYRVHQV
;
A
#
# COMPACT_ATOMS: atom_id res chain seq x y z
N MET A 1 -7.21 -2.82 -30.90
CA MET A 1 -6.42 -3.41 -29.81
C MET A 1 -7.33 -3.72 -28.63
N LYS A 2 -7.14 -4.87 -28.03
CA LYS A 2 -7.85 -5.20 -26.78
C LYS A 2 -7.30 -4.31 -25.66
N LYS A 3 -8.15 -3.55 -24.98
CA LYS A 3 -7.76 -2.72 -23.82
C LYS A 3 -7.41 -3.67 -22.68
N LYS A 4 -6.18 -3.60 -22.17
CA LYS A 4 -5.79 -4.34 -20.97
C LYS A 4 -6.12 -3.54 -19.71
N PRO A 5 -6.63 -4.17 -18.65
CA PRO A 5 -6.80 -3.50 -17.37
C PRO A 5 -5.48 -3.00 -16.81
N ILE A 6 -5.52 -1.88 -16.09
CA ILE A 6 -4.37 -1.29 -15.41
C ILE A 6 -4.50 -1.54 -13.91
N ILE A 7 -3.51 -2.23 -13.34
CA ILE A 7 -3.48 -2.56 -11.91
C ILE A 7 -2.41 -1.74 -11.20
N GLY A 8 -2.83 -0.94 -10.24
CA GLY A 8 -1.91 -0.23 -9.36
C GLY A 8 -1.31 -1.17 -8.29
N ILE A 9 0.00 -1.11 -8.09
CA ILE A 9 0.70 -1.88 -7.06
C ILE A 9 1.31 -0.92 -6.05
N SER A 10 0.99 -1.07 -4.77
CA SER A 10 1.55 -0.22 -3.71
C SER A 10 3.07 -0.40 -3.59
N THR A 11 3.75 0.68 -3.22
CA THR A 11 5.19 0.70 -2.98
C THR A 11 5.51 0.97 -1.51
N ASN A 12 6.73 0.60 -1.11
CA ASN A 12 7.33 0.97 0.16
C ASN A 12 8.36 2.07 -0.07
N GLU A 13 8.56 2.94 0.91
CA GLU A 13 9.72 3.82 0.95
C GLU A 13 10.96 3.04 1.38
N ILE A 14 12.03 3.16 0.62
CA ILE A 14 13.34 2.61 0.96
C ILE A 14 14.33 3.76 1.05
N VAL A 15 14.99 3.87 2.19
CA VAL A 15 16.02 4.88 2.44
C VAL A 15 17.38 4.27 2.16
N ASN A 16 18.07 4.81 1.16
CA ASN A 16 19.39 4.35 0.72
C ASN A 16 20.47 5.41 0.99
N PHE A 17 21.73 5.01 0.85
CA PHE A 17 22.90 5.89 0.94
C PHE A 17 22.93 6.77 2.20
N ASN A 18 22.73 6.16 3.39
CA ASN A 18 22.72 6.85 4.68
C ASN A 18 21.71 8.02 4.75
N GLY A 19 20.50 7.79 4.24
CA GLY A 19 19.41 8.77 4.27
C GLY A 19 19.41 9.79 3.13
N ARG A 20 20.34 9.69 2.18
CA ARG A 20 20.46 10.66 1.08
C ARG A 20 19.47 10.43 -0.06
N GLN A 21 18.93 9.22 -0.16
CA GLN A 21 18.00 8.87 -1.24
C GLN A 21 16.82 8.08 -0.68
N ILE A 22 15.61 8.58 -0.94
CA ILE A 22 14.37 7.86 -0.71
C ILE A 22 13.90 7.32 -2.06
N SER A 23 13.61 6.02 -2.11
CA SER A 23 13.11 5.34 -3.31
C SER A 23 11.77 4.69 -3.01
N HIS A 24 10.86 4.71 -3.98
CA HIS A 24 9.60 3.98 -3.89
C HIS A 24 9.73 2.67 -4.66
N SER A 25 9.54 1.55 -3.98
CA SER A 25 9.77 0.24 -4.59
C SER A 25 8.78 -0.81 -4.11
N THR A 26 8.65 -1.87 -4.91
CA THR A 26 7.96 -3.10 -4.53
C THR A 26 8.78 -4.31 -4.95
N GLY A 27 8.53 -5.45 -4.30
CA GLY A 27 9.20 -6.68 -4.67
C GLY A 27 8.83 -7.12 -6.09
N GLN A 28 9.82 -7.45 -6.91
CA GLN A 28 9.63 -7.89 -8.30
C GLN A 28 8.61 -9.03 -8.44
N ARG A 29 8.56 -9.94 -7.46
CA ARG A 29 7.63 -11.08 -7.47
C ARG A 29 6.15 -10.67 -7.51
N TYR A 30 5.78 -9.53 -6.94
CA TYR A 30 4.41 -9.01 -7.04
C TYR A 30 4.08 -8.62 -8.47
N VAL A 31 4.99 -7.89 -9.13
CA VAL A 31 4.85 -7.46 -10.53
C VAL A 31 4.78 -8.68 -11.46
N GLU A 32 5.71 -9.62 -11.31
CA GLU A 32 5.75 -10.86 -12.09
C GLU A 32 4.48 -11.70 -11.92
N SER A 33 3.98 -11.84 -10.69
CA SER A 33 2.76 -12.63 -10.40
C SER A 33 1.53 -12.01 -11.05
N VAL A 34 1.37 -10.70 -10.93
CA VAL A 34 0.26 -9.97 -11.56
C VAL A 34 0.30 -10.15 -13.09
N MET A 35 1.47 -10.00 -13.70
CA MET A 35 1.62 -10.18 -15.15
C MET A 35 1.42 -11.63 -15.61
N LYS A 36 1.88 -12.59 -14.82
CA LYS A 36 1.82 -14.02 -15.18
C LYS A 36 0.41 -14.60 -15.08
N PHE A 37 -0.35 -14.19 -14.06
CA PHE A 37 -1.65 -14.78 -13.76
C PHE A 37 -2.85 -13.92 -14.18
N SER A 38 -2.58 -12.72 -14.70
CA SER A 38 -3.61 -11.80 -15.17
C SER A 38 -3.14 -11.09 -16.45
N ASP A 39 -4.01 -10.91 -17.42
CA ASP A 39 -3.67 -10.19 -18.67
C ASP A 39 -3.82 -8.67 -18.47
N VAL A 40 -2.95 -8.07 -17.63
CA VAL A 40 -3.03 -6.69 -17.17
C VAL A 40 -1.73 -5.92 -17.39
N ILE A 41 -1.79 -4.60 -17.20
CA ILE A 41 -0.62 -3.73 -17.13
C ILE A 41 -0.42 -3.31 -15.66
N PRO A 42 0.67 -3.73 -14.99
CA PRO A 42 0.99 -3.28 -13.65
C PRO A 42 1.65 -1.89 -13.68
N ILE A 43 1.24 -1.01 -12.77
CA ILE A 43 1.93 0.26 -12.51
C ILE A 43 2.21 0.39 -11.01
N LEU A 44 3.35 0.98 -10.66
CA LEU A 44 3.71 1.21 -9.26
C LEU A 44 3.09 2.52 -8.78
N ILE A 45 2.46 2.48 -7.61
CA ILE A 45 1.88 3.67 -6.97
C ILE A 45 2.93 4.27 -6.04
N PRO A 46 3.39 5.51 -6.26
CA PRO A 46 4.35 6.14 -5.37
C PRO A 46 3.75 6.42 -3.99
N SER A 47 4.58 6.32 -2.95
CA SER A 47 4.21 6.63 -1.57
C SER A 47 4.34 8.13 -1.26
N PHE A 48 4.09 8.97 -2.24
CA PHE A 48 4.18 10.43 -2.13
C PHE A 48 3.16 11.09 -3.06
N LEU A 49 1.89 11.10 -2.64
CA LEU A 49 0.79 11.68 -3.39
C LEU A 49 -0.10 12.52 -2.47
N ASN A 50 -0.57 13.66 -2.96
CA ASN A 50 -1.62 14.43 -2.28
C ASN A 50 -3.01 13.82 -2.55
N GLN A 51 -4.04 14.34 -1.91
CA GLN A 51 -5.40 13.82 -2.02
C GLN A 51 -5.96 13.90 -3.45
N GLU A 52 -5.74 15.01 -4.14
CA GLU A 52 -6.22 15.22 -5.51
C GLU A 52 -5.56 14.26 -6.50
N ASP A 53 -4.24 14.08 -6.39
CA ASP A 53 -3.49 13.15 -7.25
C ASP A 53 -3.93 11.70 -7.02
N ILE A 54 -4.23 11.32 -5.78
CA ILE A 54 -4.78 10.01 -5.44
C ILE A 54 -6.12 9.79 -6.14
N GLU A 55 -7.03 10.75 -6.09
CA GLU A 55 -8.34 10.63 -6.71
C GLU A 55 -8.27 10.52 -8.23
N ILE A 56 -7.39 11.31 -8.87
CA ILE A 56 -7.15 11.24 -10.30
C ILE A 56 -6.55 9.88 -10.67
N LEU A 57 -5.52 9.44 -9.94
CA LEU A 57 -4.85 8.16 -10.22
C LEU A 57 -5.84 7.00 -10.13
N ILE A 58 -6.61 6.90 -9.03
CA ILE A 58 -7.55 5.81 -8.82
C ILE A 58 -8.58 5.74 -9.94
N SER A 59 -9.05 6.87 -10.46
CA SER A 59 -10.00 6.91 -11.57
C SER A 59 -9.48 6.29 -12.88
N GLN A 60 -8.16 6.09 -12.98
CA GLN A 60 -7.50 5.48 -14.14
C GLN A 60 -7.18 3.99 -13.93
N LEU A 61 -7.44 3.45 -12.74
CA LEU A 61 -7.10 2.07 -12.40
C LEU A 61 -8.32 1.16 -12.48
N ASP A 62 -8.09 -0.07 -12.93
CA ASP A 62 -9.09 -1.13 -12.94
C ASP A 62 -9.00 -2.05 -11.71
N GLY A 63 -7.99 -1.89 -10.88
CA GLY A 63 -7.81 -2.62 -9.63
C GLY A 63 -6.52 -2.23 -8.91
N ILE A 64 -6.38 -2.65 -7.64
CA ILE A 64 -5.22 -2.36 -6.81
C ILE A 64 -4.74 -3.60 -6.09
N LEU A 65 -3.42 -3.81 -6.10
CA LEU A 65 -2.71 -4.78 -5.28
C LEU A 65 -1.94 -4.04 -4.17
N LEU A 66 -2.30 -4.32 -2.93
CA LEU A 66 -1.57 -3.88 -1.73
C LEU A 66 -0.58 -4.97 -1.33
N THR A 67 0.70 -4.66 -1.42
CA THR A 67 1.79 -5.62 -1.19
C THR A 67 2.09 -5.83 0.29
N GLY A 68 2.84 -6.86 0.62
CA GLY A 68 3.51 -6.98 1.90
C GLY A 68 4.55 -5.87 2.13
N GLY A 69 5.00 -5.74 3.36
CA GLY A 69 6.02 -4.78 3.78
C GLY A 69 6.57 -5.15 5.15
N ARG A 70 7.78 -4.69 5.46
CA ARG A 70 8.42 -4.97 6.76
C ARG A 70 7.91 -4.06 7.87
N ALA A 71 7.59 -2.82 7.53
CA ALA A 71 7.06 -1.84 8.46
C ALA A 71 5.61 -2.17 8.83
N ASN A 72 5.25 -1.98 10.09
CA ASN A 72 3.86 -1.96 10.53
C ASN A 72 3.23 -0.58 10.23
N ILE A 73 1.90 -0.53 10.19
CA ILE A 73 1.17 0.73 10.11
C ILE A 73 1.36 1.48 11.43
N GLU A 74 1.64 2.78 11.35
CA GLU A 74 1.87 3.59 12.54
C GLU A 74 0.62 3.65 13.43
N PRO A 75 0.81 3.56 14.77
CA PRO A 75 -0.30 3.36 15.71
C PRO A 75 -1.29 4.52 15.79
N GLN A 76 -0.91 5.74 15.40
CA GLN A 76 -1.85 6.87 15.36
C GLN A 76 -3.02 6.66 14.40
N HIS A 77 -2.88 5.78 13.40
CA HIS A 77 -3.95 5.50 12.44
C HIS A 77 -5.07 4.60 12.99
N TYR A 78 -4.83 3.94 14.14
CA TYR A 78 -5.82 3.07 14.77
C TYR A 78 -5.87 3.21 16.31
N ASN A 79 -5.38 4.35 16.84
CA ASN A 79 -5.29 4.64 18.28
C ASN A 79 -4.54 3.57 19.08
N GLY A 80 -3.51 2.98 18.48
CA GLY A 80 -2.66 1.98 19.11
C GLY A 80 -1.62 2.60 20.04
N GLU A 81 -0.94 1.74 20.80
CA GLU A 81 0.17 2.14 21.66
C GLU A 81 1.39 2.55 20.81
N LYS A 82 2.11 3.58 21.28
CA LYS A 82 3.32 4.06 20.60
C LYS A 82 4.32 2.92 20.41
N PHE A 83 4.88 2.80 19.22
CA PHE A 83 5.93 1.82 18.93
C PHE A 83 7.24 2.18 19.66
N PRO A 84 8.08 1.16 19.97
CA PRO A 84 9.47 1.39 20.30
C PRO A 84 10.19 2.13 19.17
N ASP A 85 11.25 2.87 19.51
CA ASP A 85 11.96 3.74 18.54
C ASP A 85 12.69 2.95 17.42
N ASP A 86 12.91 1.65 17.62
CA ASP A 86 13.52 0.73 16.66
C ASP A 86 12.51 -0.02 15.77
N GLU A 87 11.20 0.20 15.97
CA GLU A 87 10.17 -0.44 15.14
C GLU A 87 10.13 0.19 13.75
N PRO A 88 10.22 -0.61 12.67
CA PRO A 88 10.15 -0.08 11.31
C PRO A 88 8.79 0.57 11.01
N ILE A 89 8.82 1.75 10.43
CA ILE A 89 7.65 2.51 9.97
C ILE A 89 7.78 2.90 8.50
N ASP A 90 6.66 3.18 7.85
CA ASP A 90 6.58 3.68 6.47
C ASP A 90 5.47 4.74 6.36
N PRO A 91 5.71 5.95 6.89
CA PRO A 91 4.70 7.00 6.94
C PRO A 91 4.17 7.43 5.58
N GLY A 92 5.02 7.42 4.56
CA GLY A 92 4.62 7.77 3.20
C GLY A 92 3.61 6.77 2.65
N ARG A 93 3.87 5.48 2.81
CA ARG A 93 2.94 4.44 2.41
C ARG A 93 1.63 4.52 3.19
N ASP A 94 1.69 4.70 4.51
CA ASP A 94 0.49 4.86 5.33
C ASP A 94 -0.37 6.03 4.85
N ALA A 95 0.25 7.19 4.61
CA ALA A 95 -0.44 8.40 4.17
C ALA A 95 -1.16 8.24 2.83
N VAL A 96 -0.62 7.44 1.92
CA VAL A 96 -1.19 7.23 0.58
C VAL A 96 -2.19 6.07 0.59
N VAL A 97 -1.81 4.89 1.10
CA VAL A 97 -2.64 3.69 0.98
C VAL A 97 -3.92 3.79 1.81
N LEU A 98 -3.85 4.35 3.02
CA LEU A 98 -5.04 4.52 3.86
C LEU A 98 -6.08 5.48 3.26
N LYS A 99 -5.69 6.35 2.32
CA LYS A 99 -6.61 7.19 1.55
C LYS A 99 -7.13 6.49 0.28
N ILE A 100 -6.30 5.66 -0.34
CA ILE A 100 -6.65 4.89 -1.54
C ILE A 100 -7.81 3.92 -1.24
N ILE A 101 -7.74 3.19 -0.14
CA ILE A 101 -8.68 2.10 0.17
C ILE A 101 -10.14 2.58 0.22
N PRO A 102 -10.51 3.59 1.02
CA PRO A 102 -11.89 4.09 1.05
C PRO A 102 -12.37 4.56 -0.32
N LYS A 103 -11.50 5.24 -1.06
CA LYS A 103 -11.85 5.75 -2.40
C LYS A 103 -12.11 4.63 -3.40
N CYS A 104 -11.31 3.56 -3.36
CA CYS A 104 -11.54 2.39 -4.19
C CYS A 104 -12.87 1.70 -3.86
N ILE A 105 -13.21 1.60 -2.58
CA ILE A 105 -14.49 1.04 -2.13
C ILE A 105 -15.65 1.87 -2.66
N ASP A 106 -15.58 3.20 -2.52
CA ASP A 106 -16.61 4.12 -3.00
C ASP A 106 -16.82 4.04 -4.52
N LEU A 107 -15.75 3.81 -5.28
CA LEU A 107 -15.79 3.70 -6.74
C LEU A 107 -16.00 2.25 -7.25
N GLY A 108 -16.08 1.26 -6.35
CA GLY A 108 -16.21 -0.14 -6.71
C GLY A 108 -14.97 -0.72 -7.41
N ILE A 109 -13.78 -0.16 -7.16
CA ILE A 109 -12.52 -0.64 -7.71
C ILE A 109 -12.03 -1.81 -6.87
N PRO A 110 -11.75 -3.00 -7.44
CA PRO A 110 -11.27 -4.16 -6.71
C PRO A 110 -9.94 -3.91 -6.01
N ILE A 111 -9.83 -4.36 -4.76
CA ILE A 111 -8.60 -4.31 -3.96
C ILE A 111 -8.23 -5.72 -3.54
N PHE A 112 -6.95 -6.08 -3.67
CA PHE A 112 -6.38 -7.30 -3.14
C PHE A 112 -5.20 -6.97 -2.22
N GLY A 113 -5.28 -7.36 -0.94
CA GLY A 113 -4.26 -7.12 0.07
C GLY A 113 -3.50 -8.38 0.44
N ILE A 114 -2.17 -8.30 0.50
CA ILE A 114 -1.27 -9.39 0.92
C ILE A 114 -0.47 -8.94 2.13
N CYS A 115 -0.48 -9.72 3.22
CA CYS A 115 0.27 -9.46 4.46
C CYS A 115 -0.04 -8.05 5.01
N ARG A 116 0.89 -7.09 4.93
CA ARG A 116 0.63 -5.70 5.32
C ARG A 116 -0.59 -5.11 4.61
N GLY A 117 -0.85 -5.46 3.36
CA GLY A 117 -2.04 -5.02 2.63
C GLY A 117 -3.35 -5.41 3.30
N ILE A 118 -3.42 -6.56 3.96
CA ILE A 118 -4.58 -6.96 4.77
C ILE A 118 -4.73 -6.05 5.99
N GLN A 119 -3.63 -5.70 6.63
CA GLN A 119 -3.60 -4.78 7.77
C GLN A 119 -4.08 -3.38 7.35
N GLU A 120 -3.64 -2.90 6.21
CA GLU A 120 -4.04 -1.60 5.63
C GLU A 120 -5.55 -1.55 5.37
N ILE A 121 -6.13 -2.61 4.81
CA ILE A 121 -7.59 -2.71 4.61
C ILE A 121 -8.32 -2.70 5.96
N ASN A 122 -7.84 -3.46 6.93
CA ASN A 122 -8.43 -3.52 8.28
C ASN A 122 -8.44 -2.13 8.94
N VAL A 123 -7.32 -1.42 8.94
CA VAL A 123 -7.20 -0.08 9.56
C VAL A 123 -8.04 0.95 8.80
N ALA A 124 -8.03 0.94 7.48
CA ALA A 124 -8.82 1.85 6.67
C ALA A 124 -10.34 1.69 6.91
N LEU A 125 -10.78 0.50 7.33
CA LEU A 125 -12.16 0.20 7.69
C LEU A 125 -12.46 0.36 9.20
N GLY A 126 -11.55 0.94 9.96
CA GLY A 126 -11.72 1.24 11.39
C GLY A 126 -11.26 0.14 12.34
N GLY A 127 -10.56 -0.88 11.84
CA GLY A 127 -9.98 -1.94 12.66
C GLY A 127 -8.69 -1.53 13.36
N THR A 128 -8.21 -2.37 14.26
CA THR A 128 -6.97 -2.21 15.02
C THR A 128 -5.99 -3.35 14.74
N ILE A 129 -4.73 -3.19 15.14
CA ILE A 129 -3.65 -4.16 14.89
C ILE A 129 -2.92 -4.51 16.18
N PHE A 130 -2.59 -5.79 16.33
CA PHE A 130 -1.55 -6.26 17.24
C PHE A 130 -0.23 -6.32 16.47
N TYR A 131 0.65 -5.35 16.62
CA TYR A 131 1.86 -5.22 15.80
C TYR A 131 2.93 -6.30 16.08
N ARG A 132 2.88 -6.96 17.24
CA ARG A 132 3.76 -8.06 17.66
C ARG A 132 2.98 -9.30 18.04
N VAL A 133 2.27 -9.91 17.09
CA VAL A 133 1.39 -11.07 17.33
C VAL A 133 2.08 -12.23 18.05
N HIS A 134 3.40 -12.40 17.83
CA HIS A 134 4.19 -13.44 18.49
C HIS A 134 4.44 -13.20 19.99
N GLN A 135 4.05 -12.03 20.50
CA GLN A 135 4.17 -11.65 21.92
C GLN A 135 2.81 -11.61 22.65
N VAL A 136 1.73 -11.98 21.97
CA VAL A 136 0.37 -11.98 22.51
C VAL A 136 0.00 -13.37 22.97
#